data_3c58c359e2ee9c7948eb8cdb934db753
#
_entry.id   3c58c359e2ee9c7948eb8cdb934db753
#
_cell.length_a   1.000
_cell.length_b   1.000
_cell.length_c   1.000
_cell.angle_alpha   90.00
_cell.angle_beta   90.00
_cell.angle_gamma   90.00
#
_symmetry.space_group_name_H-M   'P 1'
#
loop_
_entity.id
_entity.type
_entity.pdbx_description
1 polymer ?
#
loop_
_entity_poly.entity_id
_entity_poly.type
_entity_poly.pdbx_seq_one_letter_code
_entity_poly.pdbx_strand_id
1 'polypeptide(L)'
;MLVPDSSTTDGFARETDPACPGGGIYNPIVVPNVLGDPNRLGMCVDFTRPGNDSATTTQKGIEIAFQYDLSNFEDVLGWASGFGILANYTNQEFSGGSEVDCTSGRGKTVLGDVCIPRGLLDFSEDAYNFTLFYEKNGLSARMRYTWRDAFRTNDFGGGANTSGSSTFSFPVWTLDRGQLNASINYDVNERLNIGLEAVNLTESDISQHAVSKSGPLAFAGIPDRRIIIGARYRF
;
A
#
# COMPACT_ATOMS: atom_id res chain seq x y z
N MET A 1 -15.58 37.38 -8.60
CA MET A 1 -15.02 36.79 -7.37
C MET A 1 -15.10 35.27 -7.56
N LEU A 2 -13.97 34.62 -7.76
CA LEU A 2 -13.91 33.17 -7.97
C LEU A 2 -14.13 32.49 -6.63
N VAL A 3 -15.11 31.62 -6.54
CA VAL A 3 -15.37 30.82 -5.34
C VAL A 3 -14.73 29.47 -5.59
N PRO A 4 -13.77 29.02 -4.78
CA PRO A 4 -13.25 27.68 -4.89
C PRO A 4 -14.37 26.67 -4.58
N ASP A 5 -14.61 25.75 -5.49
CA ASP A 5 -15.51 24.64 -5.24
C ASP A 5 -14.80 23.64 -4.32
N SER A 6 -15.29 23.52 -3.11
CA SER A 6 -14.75 22.60 -2.10
C SER A 6 -15.22 21.15 -2.25
N SER A 7 -15.96 20.86 -3.32
CA SER A 7 -16.58 19.53 -3.51
C SER A 7 -15.69 18.51 -4.22
N THR A 8 -14.43 18.85 -4.51
CA THR A 8 -13.52 17.92 -5.21
C THR A 8 -12.90 16.94 -4.25
N THR A 9 -13.22 15.67 -4.44
CA THR A 9 -12.71 14.53 -3.69
C THR A 9 -11.26 14.13 -4.07
N ASP A 10 -10.68 14.79 -5.06
CA ASP A 10 -9.37 14.49 -5.62
C ASP A 10 -8.20 15.34 -5.08
N GLY A 11 -8.48 16.23 -4.10
CA GLY A 11 -7.48 17.13 -3.53
C GLY A 11 -7.11 18.32 -4.42
N PHE A 12 -7.86 18.54 -5.49
CA PHE A 12 -7.72 19.71 -6.36
C PHE A 12 -8.89 20.64 -6.18
N ALA A 13 -8.62 21.93 -5.97
CA ALA A 13 -9.65 22.96 -5.98
C ALA A 13 -9.99 23.32 -7.42
N ARG A 14 -11.26 23.28 -7.78
CA ARG A 14 -11.75 23.80 -9.05
C ARG A 14 -12.16 25.25 -8.88
N GLU A 15 -11.72 26.09 -9.79
CA GLU A 15 -12.22 27.46 -9.88
C GLU A 15 -13.49 27.47 -10.75
N THR A 16 -14.58 28.04 -10.24
CA THR A 16 -15.85 28.14 -10.95
C THR A 16 -16.17 29.60 -11.26
N ASP A 17 -16.65 29.83 -12.47
CA ASP A 17 -17.15 31.13 -12.94
C ASP A 17 -18.67 30.98 -13.13
N PRO A 18 -19.50 31.96 -12.71
CA PRO A 18 -20.94 31.94 -12.98
C PRO A 18 -21.30 31.81 -14.44
N ALA A 19 -20.42 32.20 -15.35
CA ALA A 19 -20.58 32.02 -16.80
C ALA A 19 -20.31 30.59 -17.25
N CYS A 20 -19.77 29.73 -16.39
CA CYS A 20 -19.42 28.32 -16.67
C CYS A 20 -20.15 27.37 -15.71
N PRO A 21 -21.45 27.12 -15.87
CA PRO A 21 -22.24 26.31 -14.95
C PRO A 21 -21.78 24.83 -14.88
N GLY A 22 -20.91 24.38 -15.79
CA GLY A 22 -20.26 23.06 -15.78
C GLY A 22 -18.90 23.03 -15.11
N GLY A 23 -18.44 24.16 -14.53
CA GLY A 23 -17.10 24.34 -13.95
C GLY A 23 -16.12 25.04 -14.89
N GLY A 24 -15.02 25.56 -14.32
CA GLY A 24 -13.95 26.28 -15.03
C GLY A 24 -14.12 27.80 -15.06
N ILE A 25 -13.18 28.48 -15.70
CA ILE A 25 -13.14 29.93 -15.88
C ILE A 25 -13.55 30.27 -17.31
N TYR A 26 -14.43 31.25 -17.46
CA TYR A 26 -14.84 31.73 -18.76
C TYR A 26 -13.74 32.55 -19.41
N ASN A 27 -13.30 32.15 -20.60
CA ASN A 27 -12.36 32.94 -21.42
C ASN A 27 -13.07 33.53 -22.64
N PRO A 28 -13.31 34.83 -22.69
CA PRO A 28 -14.05 35.48 -23.79
C PRO A 28 -13.26 35.58 -25.08
N ILE A 29 -11.96 35.30 -25.08
CA ILE A 29 -11.06 35.60 -26.21
C ILE A 29 -10.97 34.44 -27.20
N VAL A 30 -11.36 33.26 -26.81
CA VAL A 30 -11.05 32.06 -27.59
C VAL A 30 -12.31 31.48 -28.20
N VAL A 31 -12.51 31.77 -29.46
CA VAL A 31 -13.39 31.06 -30.41
C VAL A 31 -14.88 31.39 -30.32
N PRO A 32 -15.48 31.81 -31.44
CA PRO A 32 -16.90 31.89 -31.55
C PRO A 32 -17.50 30.49 -31.59
N ASN A 33 -18.34 30.18 -30.60
CA ASN A 33 -19.39 29.23 -30.68
C ASN A 33 -19.04 27.74 -30.96
N VAL A 34 -18.29 27.11 -30.07
CA VAL A 34 -18.07 25.64 -30.11
C VAL A 34 -19.30 24.84 -29.58
N LEU A 35 -20.20 25.49 -28.83
CA LEU A 35 -21.30 24.82 -28.14
C LEU A 35 -22.70 25.10 -28.76
N GLY A 36 -22.76 25.71 -29.92
CA GLY A 36 -24.01 25.93 -30.62
C GLY A 36 -24.92 27.05 -30.08
N ASP A 37 -24.49 27.82 -29.09
CA ASP A 37 -25.21 28.99 -28.58
C ASP A 37 -24.69 30.26 -29.24
N PRO A 38 -25.49 30.93 -30.13
CA PRO A 38 -25.08 32.11 -30.85
C PRO A 38 -24.81 33.32 -29.95
N ASN A 39 -25.22 33.27 -28.70
CA ASN A 39 -25.07 34.36 -27.74
C ASN A 39 -23.89 34.15 -26.77
N ARG A 40 -23.20 33.00 -26.80
CA ARG A 40 -22.03 32.70 -25.99
C ARG A 40 -20.77 32.80 -26.82
N LEU A 41 -20.08 33.89 -26.65
CA LEU A 41 -18.71 34.08 -27.15
C LEU A 41 -17.75 33.68 -26.03
N GLY A 42 -16.92 32.63 -26.27
CA GLY A 42 -15.90 32.21 -25.34
C GLY A 42 -16.00 30.72 -24.97
N MET A 43 -15.03 30.27 -24.21
CA MET A 43 -14.84 28.89 -23.78
C MET A 43 -14.66 28.82 -22.27
N CYS A 44 -15.31 27.86 -21.64
CA CYS A 44 -15.02 27.50 -20.26
C CYS A 44 -13.76 26.64 -20.21
N VAL A 45 -12.76 27.07 -19.47
CA VAL A 45 -11.49 26.35 -19.28
C VAL A 45 -11.44 25.84 -17.86
N ASP A 46 -11.31 24.54 -17.71
CA ASP A 46 -11.13 23.90 -16.41
C ASP A 46 -9.68 24.07 -15.95
N PHE A 47 -9.53 24.68 -14.80
CA PHE A 47 -8.26 24.75 -14.09
C PHE A 47 -8.35 23.92 -12.82
N THR A 48 -7.48 22.93 -12.73
CA THR A 48 -7.24 22.20 -11.49
C THR A 48 -5.88 22.61 -10.93
N ARG A 49 -5.84 22.96 -9.65
CA ARG A 49 -4.60 23.26 -8.95
C ARG A 49 -4.50 22.44 -7.67
N PRO A 50 -3.29 22.04 -7.26
CA PRO A 50 -3.09 21.43 -5.95
C PRO A 50 -3.63 22.35 -4.85
N GLY A 51 -4.39 21.80 -3.94
CA GLY A 51 -4.92 22.50 -2.77
C GLY A 51 -4.73 21.66 -1.53
N ASN A 52 -4.70 22.30 -0.38
CA ASN A 52 -4.71 21.58 0.88
C ASN A 52 -6.11 21.00 1.12
N ASP A 53 -6.14 19.79 1.66
CA ASP A 53 -7.38 19.20 2.15
C ASP A 53 -7.95 20.05 3.29
N SER A 54 -9.26 20.25 3.32
CA SER A 54 -9.95 20.98 4.37
C SER A 54 -10.00 20.20 5.69
N ALA A 55 -9.84 18.89 5.63
CA ALA A 55 -9.90 18.01 6.78
C ALA A 55 -8.49 17.66 7.29
N THR A 56 -8.32 17.74 8.60
CA THR A 56 -7.06 17.35 9.25
C THR A 56 -6.95 15.85 9.35
N THR A 57 -5.82 15.30 8.89
CA THR A 57 -5.47 13.90 9.11
C THR A 57 -4.53 13.78 10.29
N THR A 58 -4.68 12.73 11.07
CA THR A 58 -3.77 12.40 12.17
C THR A 58 -3.31 10.97 12.01
N GLN A 59 -2.00 10.77 11.98
CA GLN A 59 -1.37 9.46 12.05
C GLN A 59 -0.56 9.39 13.33
N LYS A 60 -0.78 8.34 14.10
CA LYS A 60 -0.05 8.04 15.33
C LYS A 60 0.50 6.63 15.22
N GLY A 61 1.62 6.38 15.88
CA GLY A 61 2.17 5.04 15.88
C GLY A 61 3.26 4.85 16.91
N ILE A 62 3.57 3.59 17.16
CA ILE A 62 4.67 3.15 17.99
C ILE A 62 5.50 2.19 17.14
N GLU A 63 6.80 2.41 17.12
CA GLU A 63 7.75 1.48 16.53
C GLU A 63 8.70 1.01 17.61
N ILE A 64 8.84 -0.33 17.73
CA ILE A 64 9.75 -0.98 18.68
C ILE A 64 10.73 -1.80 17.86
N ALA A 65 12.03 -1.53 18.06
CA ALA A 65 13.11 -2.31 17.48
C ALA A 65 13.93 -2.95 18.60
N PHE A 66 14.22 -4.23 18.46
CA PHE A 66 15.04 -5.00 19.38
C PHE A 66 16.11 -5.75 18.59
N GLN A 67 17.35 -5.63 19.07
CA GLN A 67 18.48 -6.40 18.55
C GLN A 67 19.30 -6.91 19.72
N TYR A 68 19.64 -8.20 19.67
CA TYR A 68 20.52 -8.81 20.65
C TYR A 68 21.31 -9.93 20.00
N ASP A 69 22.58 -10.01 20.32
CA ASP A 69 23.46 -11.12 19.94
C ASP A 69 24.19 -11.67 21.18
N LEU A 70 24.54 -12.94 21.11
CA LEU A 70 25.19 -13.67 22.21
C LEU A 70 26.71 -13.67 22.12
N SER A 71 27.31 -12.90 21.20
CA SER A 71 28.77 -12.88 20.96
C SER A 71 29.58 -12.53 22.20
N ASN A 72 29.05 -11.67 23.07
CA ASN A 72 29.71 -11.28 24.31
C ASN A 72 29.79 -12.40 25.37
N PHE A 73 29.13 -13.51 25.18
CA PHE A 73 29.08 -14.65 26.10
C PHE A 73 29.82 -15.88 25.55
N GLU A 74 30.80 -15.68 24.68
CA GLU A 74 31.52 -16.75 24.01
C GLU A 74 32.20 -17.73 25.01
N ASP A 75 32.78 -17.20 26.09
CA ASP A 75 33.45 -17.99 27.12
C ASP A 75 32.51 -18.99 27.83
N VAL A 76 31.22 -18.66 27.92
CA VAL A 76 30.22 -19.48 28.61
C VAL A 76 29.41 -20.34 27.63
N LEU A 77 29.02 -19.76 26.48
CA LEU A 77 28.09 -20.36 25.55
C LEU A 77 28.78 -21.14 24.41
N GLY A 78 30.08 -20.95 24.22
CA GLY A 78 30.85 -21.62 23.19
C GLY A 78 30.27 -21.42 21.80
N TRP A 79 29.82 -22.49 21.16
CA TRP A 79 29.20 -22.42 19.82
C TRP A 79 27.91 -21.61 19.79
N ALA A 80 27.11 -21.62 20.84
CA ALA A 80 25.84 -20.93 20.92
C ALA A 80 25.99 -19.39 20.97
N SER A 81 27.21 -18.87 21.19
CA SER A 81 27.45 -17.42 21.12
C SER A 81 27.29 -16.82 19.73
N GLY A 82 27.21 -17.65 18.68
CA GLY A 82 26.91 -17.18 17.33
C GLY A 82 25.45 -16.82 17.08
N PHE A 83 24.54 -17.10 18.00
CA PHE A 83 23.12 -16.74 17.84
C PHE A 83 22.85 -15.28 18.15
N GLY A 84 21.88 -14.74 17.42
CA GLY A 84 21.31 -13.43 17.69
C GLY A 84 19.88 -13.29 17.14
N ILE A 85 19.21 -12.26 17.62
CA ILE A 85 17.80 -11.97 17.32
C ILE A 85 17.67 -10.51 16.88
N LEU A 86 16.87 -10.28 15.84
CA LEU A 86 16.37 -8.97 15.43
C LEU A 86 14.86 -9.03 15.42
N ALA A 87 14.21 -8.07 16.04
CA ALA A 87 12.74 -7.96 16.04
C ALA A 87 12.33 -6.51 15.86
N ASN A 88 11.37 -6.27 14.98
CA ASN A 88 10.73 -4.97 14.80
C ASN A 88 9.23 -5.16 14.84
N TYR A 89 8.56 -4.29 15.56
CA TYR A 89 7.11 -4.20 15.59
C TYR A 89 6.69 -2.76 15.35
N THR A 90 5.73 -2.57 14.47
CA THR A 90 5.11 -1.27 14.17
C THR A 90 3.61 -1.40 14.38
N ASN A 91 3.07 -0.53 15.21
CA ASN A 91 1.64 -0.31 15.34
C ASN A 91 1.36 1.13 14.97
N GLN A 92 0.32 1.37 14.16
CA GLN A 92 -0.03 2.69 13.72
C GLN A 92 -1.55 2.84 13.59
N GLU A 93 -2.04 4.03 13.92
CA GLU A 93 -3.43 4.41 13.83
C GLU A 93 -3.58 5.60 12.89
N PHE A 94 -4.61 5.60 12.08
CA PHE A 94 -4.98 6.70 11.21
C PHE A 94 -6.38 7.20 11.56
N SER A 95 -6.55 8.52 11.64
CA SER A 95 -7.84 9.15 11.91
C SER A 95 -7.98 10.49 11.20
N GLY A 96 -9.22 10.89 10.94
CA GLY A 96 -9.54 12.14 10.25
C GLY A 96 -9.37 12.04 8.73
N GLY A 97 -9.24 13.19 8.09
CA GLY A 97 -9.15 13.30 6.64
C GLY A 97 -10.51 13.43 5.96
N SER A 98 -10.51 13.93 4.73
CA SER A 98 -11.69 13.90 3.87
C SER A 98 -11.90 12.50 3.32
N GLU A 99 -13.16 12.16 3.04
CA GLU A 99 -13.52 10.91 2.38
C GLU A 99 -12.94 10.88 0.97
N VAL A 100 -12.26 9.79 0.64
CA VAL A 100 -11.62 9.63 -0.67
C VAL A 100 -12.55 8.98 -1.66
N ASP A 101 -13.33 8.04 -1.16
CA ASP A 101 -14.03 7.11 -2.00
C ASP A 101 -15.29 6.63 -1.32
N CYS A 102 -16.39 6.91 -1.93
CA CYS A 102 -17.69 6.40 -1.52
C CYS A 102 -18.19 5.43 -2.58
N THR A 103 -18.88 4.39 -2.15
CA THR A 103 -19.56 3.47 -3.06
C THR A 103 -20.44 4.24 -4.03
N SER A 104 -20.34 3.94 -5.32
CA SER A 104 -21.10 4.60 -6.37
C SER A 104 -21.89 3.60 -7.22
N GLY A 105 -22.91 4.07 -7.92
CA GLY A 105 -23.71 3.25 -8.84
C GLY A 105 -24.34 2.03 -8.15
N ARG A 106 -24.18 0.85 -8.72
CA ARG A 106 -24.70 -0.41 -8.15
C ARG A 106 -24.04 -0.78 -6.82
N GLY A 107 -22.78 -0.40 -6.60
CA GLY A 107 -22.11 -0.60 -5.34
C GLY A 107 -22.84 0.10 -4.20
N LYS A 108 -23.25 1.35 -4.39
CA LYS A 108 -24.04 2.12 -3.42
C LYS A 108 -25.40 1.46 -3.13
N THR A 109 -26.06 0.91 -4.15
CA THR A 109 -27.37 0.27 -4.00
C THR A 109 -27.29 -1.01 -3.14
N VAL A 110 -26.18 -1.75 -3.24
CA VAL A 110 -26.01 -3.03 -2.53
C VAL A 110 -25.36 -2.86 -1.15
N LEU A 111 -24.40 -1.95 -1.03
CA LEU A 111 -23.57 -1.79 0.17
C LEU A 111 -23.95 -0.58 1.02
N GLY A 112 -24.81 0.31 0.50
CA GLY A 112 -25.06 1.63 1.09
C GLY A 112 -23.93 2.62 0.82
N ASP A 113 -23.92 3.72 1.56
CA ASP A 113 -22.85 4.71 1.50
C ASP A 113 -21.66 4.23 2.34
N VAL A 114 -20.73 3.53 1.73
CA VAL A 114 -19.46 3.16 2.34
C VAL A 114 -18.39 4.11 1.85
N CYS A 115 -17.97 5.01 2.70
CA CYS A 115 -16.90 5.96 2.42
C CYS A 115 -15.71 5.69 3.33
N ILE A 116 -14.51 5.99 2.85
CA ILE A 116 -13.29 5.88 3.66
C ILE A 116 -12.53 7.20 3.67
N PRO A 117 -11.85 7.48 4.78
CA PRO A 117 -10.95 8.63 4.87
C PRO A 117 -9.78 8.53 3.89
N ARG A 118 -9.36 9.68 3.39
CA ARG A 118 -8.14 9.79 2.58
C ARG A 118 -6.92 9.40 3.40
N GLY A 119 -6.01 8.60 2.80
CA GLY A 119 -4.82 8.09 3.47
C GLY A 119 -4.97 6.72 4.10
N LEU A 120 -6.17 6.15 4.13
CA LEU A 120 -6.39 4.79 4.65
C LEU A 120 -6.09 3.69 3.64
N LEU A 121 -5.85 4.04 2.37
CA LEU A 121 -5.41 3.09 1.35
C LEU A 121 -3.98 2.61 1.63
N ASP A 122 -3.73 1.32 1.46
CA ASP A 122 -2.46 0.65 1.68
C ASP A 122 -1.92 0.75 3.13
N PHE A 123 -2.79 1.12 4.07
CA PHE A 123 -2.49 1.30 5.47
C PHE A 123 -2.80 0.02 6.27
N SER A 124 -1.78 -0.59 6.86
CA SER A 124 -1.91 -1.69 7.83
C SER A 124 -1.67 -1.16 9.23
N GLU A 125 -2.53 -1.54 10.17
CA GLU A 125 -2.39 -1.11 11.56
C GLU A 125 -1.17 -1.75 12.21
N ASP A 126 -0.96 -3.04 11.97
CA ASP A 126 0.13 -3.80 12.56
C ASP A 126 1.05 -4.42 11.53
N ALA A 127 2.36 -4.38 11.83
CA ALA A 127 3.36 -5.11 11.07
C ALA A 127 4.52 -5.52 11.98
N TYR A 128 5.10 -6.71 11.76
CA TYR A 128 6.30 -7.12 12.46
C TYR A 128 7.24 -7.96 11.61
N ASN A 129 8.51 -7.87 11.99
CA ASN A 129 9.58 -8.70 11.47
C ASN A 129 10.31 -9.36 12.64
N PHE A 130 10.57 -10.63 12.52
CA PHE A 130 11.39 -11.37 13.45
C PHE A 130 12.48 -12.10 12.69
N THR A 131 13.74 -11.94 13.10
CA THR A 131 14.88 -12.62 12.50
C THR A 131 15.68 -13.32 13.58
N LEU A 132 15.86 -14.62 13.44
CA LEU A 132 16.85 -15.39 14.16
C LEU A 132 18.06 -15.59 13.24
N PHE A 133 19.26 -15.32 13.72
CA PHE A 133 20.47 -15.54 12.94
C PHE A 133 21.53 -16.28 13.76
N TYR A 134 22.46 -16.90 13.07
CA TYR A 134 23.66 -17.53 13.61
C TYR A 134 24.85 -17.18 12.73
N GLU A 135 25.91 -16.66 13.33
CA GLU A 135 27.12 -16.26 12.62
C GLU A 135 28.34 -16.67 13.44
N LYS A 136 28.96 -17.79 13.09
CA LYS A 136 30.21 -18.25 13.73
C LYS A 136 30.94 -19.30 12.88
N ASN A 137 32.28 -19.28 12.92
CA ASN A 137 33.14 -20.30 12.29
C ASN A 137 32.85 -20.53 10.80
N GLY A 138 32.64 -19.46 10.04
CA GLY A 138 32.34 -19.55 8.61
C GLY A 138 30.90 -20.00 8.28
N LEU A 139 30.09 -20.32 9.29
CA LEU A 139 28.67 -20.60 9.12
C LEU A 139 27.85 -19.35 9.40
N SER A 140 27.04 -18.94 8.41
CA SER A 140 26.03 -17.89 8.56
C SER A 140 24.67 -18.48 8.20
N ALA A 141 23.77 -18.48 9.15
CA ALA A 141 22.38 -18.93 8.96
C ALA A 141 21.41 -17.84 9.41
N ARG A 142 20.35 -17.67 8.69
CA ARG A 142 19.32 -16.66 8.99
C ARG A 142 17.95 -17.18 8.68
N MET A 143 16.99 -16.95 9.58
CA MET A 143 15.59 -17.25 9.41
C MET A 143 14.80 -15.99 9.74
N ARG A 144 13.99 -15.51 8.80
CA ARG A 144 13.22 -14.27 8.92
C ARG A 144 11.75 -14.53 8.67
N TYR A 145 10.93 -14.17 9.64
CA TYR A 145 9.48 -14.12 9.49
C TYR A 145 9.03 -12.67 9.43
N THR A 146 8.23 -12.36 8.41
CA THR A 146 7.64 -11.04 8.20
C THR A 146 6.14 -11.18 8.15
N TRP A 147 5.42 -10.37 8.91
CA TRP A 147 3.97 -10.35 8.91
C TRP A 147 3.45 -8.91 8.80
N ARG A 148 2.32 -8.76 8.14
CA ARG A 148 1.61 -7.50 7.98
C ARG A 148 0.11 -7.76 8.06
N ASP A 149 -0.62 -6.91 8.82
CA ASP A 149 -2.08 -6.97 8.91
C ASP A 149 -2.75 -6.62 7.58
N ALA A 150 -4.00 -7.04 7.46
CA ALA A 150 -4.85 -6.77 6.31
C ALA A 150 -5.07 -5.27 6.12
N PHE A 151 -5.06 -4.84 4.87
CA PHE A 151 -5.24 -3.44 4.52
C PHE A 151 -6.14 -3.29 3.29
N ARG A 152 -6.79 -2.15 3.20
CA ARG A 152 -7.51 -1.79 2.00
C ARG A 152 -6.52 -1.37 0.93
N THR A 153 -6.55 -2.06 -0.19
CA THR A 153 -5.85 -1.68 -1.41
C THR A 153 -6.79 -0.90 -2.33
N ASN A 154 -6.38 -0.63 -3.54
CA ASN A 154 -7.19 0.08 -4.52
C ASN A 154 -8.59 -0.49 -4.63
N ASP A 155 -9.56 0.37 -4.90
CA ASP A 155 -10.90 -0.07 -5.24
C ASP A 155 -10.93 -0.73 -6.61
N PHE A 156 -11.72 -1.77 -6.72
CA PHE A 156 -12.06 -2.29 -8.03
C PHE A 156 -13.01 -1.31 -8.70
N GLY A 157 -12.46 -0.43 -9.53
CA GLY A 157 -13.21 0.46 -10.39
C GLY A 157 -13.55 -0.25 -11.69
N GLY A 158 -14.77 -0.65 -11.88
CA GLY A 158 -15.26 -0.98 -13.21
C GLY A 158 -15.12 0.25 -14.10
N GLY A 159 -14.56 0.07 -15.30
CA GLY A 159 -14.13 1.09 -16.23
C GLY A 159 -15.03 2.32 -16.31
N ALA A 160 -14.38 3.46 -16.46
CA ALA A 160 -15.01 4.76 -16.59
C ALA A 160 -16.14 4.72 -17.61
N ASN A 161 -17.34 4.66 -17.14
CA ASN A 161 -18.47 4.89 -17.98
C ASN A 161 -18.86 6.35 -17.89
N THR A 162 -18.75 7.04 -19.00
CA THR A 162 -19.03 8.47 -19.14
C THR A 162 -20.47 8.87 -18.78
N SER A 163 -21.36 7.92 -18.59
CA SER A 163 -22.76 8.18 -18.23
C SER A 163 -23.05 8.14 -16.72
N GLY A 164 -22.06 7.94 -15.85
CA GLY A 164 -22.20 8.03 -14.39
C GLY A 164 -23.13 7.02 -13.72
N SER A 165 -23.98 6.34 -14.49
CA SER A 165 -25.02 5.45 -13.95
C SER A 165 -24.63 3.97 -13.87
N SER A 166 -23.49 3.58 -14.40
CA SER A 166 -23.05 2.19 -14.48
C SER A 166 -21.68 1.91 -13.88
N THR A 167 -21.05 2.89 -13.23
CA THR A 167 -19.79 2.68 -12.53
C THR A 167 -20.06 1.84 -11.29
N PHE A 168 -19.51 0.66 -11.29
CA PHE A 168 -19.55 -0.23 -10.13
C PHE A 168 -18.20 -0.14 -9.43
N SER A 169 -18.17 0.38 -8.22
CA SER A 169 -16.97 0.46 -7.38
C SER A 169 -17.23 -0.22 -6.05
N PHE A 170 -16.26 -0.98 -5.58
CA PHE A 170 -16.29 -1.60 -4.27
C PHE A 170 -14.88 -1.66 -3.68
N PRO A 171 -14.75 -1.59 -2.34
CA PRO A 171 -13.48 -1.72 -1.68
C PRO A 171 -12.87 -3.10 -1.88
N VAL A 172 -11.55 -3.14 -2.02
CA VAL A 172 -10.77 -4.38 -2.09
C VAL A 172 -9.81 -4.41 -0.91
N TRP A 173 -9.82 -5.50 -0.18
CA TRP A 173 -8.98 -5.74 0.98
C TRP A 173 -7.93 -6.80 0.65
N THR A 174 -6.66 -6.45 0.79
CA THR A 174 -5.58 -7.43 0.84
C THR A 174 -5.54 -8.00 2.25
N LEU A 175 -5.65 -9.32 2.39
CA LEU A 175 -5.65 -9.96 3.69
C LEU A 175 -4.26 -9.94 4.33
N ASP A 176 -4.25 -10.19 5.64
CA ASP A 176 -3.01 -10.33 6.40
C ASP A 176 -2.13 -11.46 5.83
N ARG A 177 -0.84 -11.25 5.90
CA ARG A 177 0.11 -12.17 5.32
C ARG A 177 1.37 -12.28 6.15
N GLY A 178 1.77 -13.54 6.42
CA GLY A 178 3.03 -13.87 7.06
C GLY A 178 3.90 -14.73 6.15
N GLN A 179 5.17 -14.37 5.97
CA GLN A 179 6.11 -15.08 5.11
C GLN A 179 7.38 -15.43 5.86
N LEU A 180 7.79 -16.69 5.79
CA LEU A 180 9.04 -17.19 6.34
C LEU A 180 10.06 -17.40 5.23
N ASN A 181 11.24 -16.80 5.40
CA ASN A 181 12.41 -16.99 4.55
C ASN A 181 13.57 -17.51 5.38
N ALA A 182 14.43 -18.33 4.80
CA ALA A 182 15.63 -18.83 5.45
C ALA A 182 16.81 -18.84 4.49
N SER A 183 18.02 -18.66 5.04
CA SER A 183 19.26 -18.82 4.28
C SER A 183 20.34 -19.43 5.17
N ILE A 184 21.21 -20.23 4.56
CA ILE A 184 22.38 -20.79 5.18
C ILE A 184 23.52 -20.62 4.19
N ASN A 185 24.65 -20.07 4.65
CA ASN A 185 25.88 -19.95 3.90
C ASN A 185 27.02 -20.54 4.72
N TYR A 186 27.91 -21.25 4.06
CA TYR A 186 29.07 -21.86 4.68
C TYR A 186 30.33 -21.60 3.89
N ASP A 187 31.32 -20.99 4.52
CA ASP A 187 32.66 -20.83 3.98
C ASP A 187 33.46 -22.14 4.16
N VAL A 188 33.51 -22.94 3.12
CA VAL A 188 34.26 -24.21 3.13
C VAL A 188 35.75 -23.95 3.28
N ASN A 189 36.23 -22.87 2.65
CA ASN A 189 37.58 -22.33 2.76
C ASN A 189 37.58 -20.87 2.24
N GLU A 190 38.73 -20.21 2.25
CA GLU A 190 38.90 -18.82 1.81
C GLU A 190 38.42 -18.53 0.38
N ARG A 191 38.29 -19.57 -0.46
CA ARG A 191 37.94 -19.45 -1.87
C ARG A 191 36.55 -20.00 -2.21
N LEU A 192 35.99 -20.90 -1.42
CA LEU A 192 34.73 -21.56 -1.70
C LEU A 192 33.70 -21.30 -0.62
N ASN A 193 32.60 -20.66 -1.01
CA ASN A 193 31.40 -20.50 -0.20
C ASN A 193 30.24 -21.27 -0.85
N ILE A 194 29.44 -21.97 -0.05
CA ILE A 194 28.25 -22.70 -0.48
C ILE A 194 27.05 -22.07 0.25
N GLY A 195 25.97 -21.82 -0.49
CA GLY A 195 24.76 -21.22 0.04
C GLY A 195 23.49 -22.01 -0.32
N LEU A 196 22.56 -22.00 0.61
CA LEU A 196 21.18 -22.45 0.44
C LEU A 196 20.25 -21.31 0.83
N GLU A 197 19.30 -20.97 -0.02
CA GLU A 197 18.27 -19.97 0.26
C GLU A 197 16.89 -20.60 0.04
N ALA A 198 15.98 -20.34 0.96
CA ALA A 198 14.59 -20.77 0.87
C ALA A 198 13.68 -19.55 1.07
N VAL A 199 12.83 -19.31 0.09
CA VAL A 199 11.89 -18.18 0.08
C VAL A 199 10.47 -18.71 0.15
N ASN A 200 9.65 -18.06 0.95
CA ASN A 200 8.25 -18.40 1.16
C ASN A 200 8.03 -19.83 1.67
N LEU A 201 8.75 -20.21 2.74
CA LEU A 201 8.63 -21.54 3.36
C LEU A 201 7.23 -21.82 3.92
N THR A 202 6.47 -20.80 4.25
CA THR A 202 5.08 -20.87 4.73
C THR A 202 4.07 -21.08 3.60
N GLU A 203 4.49 -21.02 2.33
CA GLU A 203 3.59 -21.04 1.16
C GLU A 203 2.47 -20.00 1.30
N SER A 204 2.83 -18.85 1.81
CA SER A 204 1.87 -17.79 2.11
C SER A 204 1.35 -17.13 0.83
N ASP A 205 0.06 -17.23 0.61
CA ASP A 205 -0.64 -16.69 -0.54
C ASP A 205 -0.94 -15.20 -0.39
N ILE A 206 -1.18 -14.53 -1.51
CA ILE A 206 -1.72 -13.17 -1.55
C ILE A 206 -3.21 -13.31 -1.86
N SER A 207 -4.06 -12.94 -0.92
CA SER A 207 -5.51 -13.00 -1.10
C SER A 207 -6.11 -11.60 -1.00
N GLN A 208 -6.94 -11.27 -1.98
CA GLN A 208 -7.69 -10.02 -1.99
C GLN A 208 -9.18 -10.31 -2.02
N HIS A 209 -9.92 -9.69 -1.13
CA HIS A 209 -11.36 -9.86 -0.98
C HIS A 209 -12.10 -8.57 -1.33
N ALA A 210 -13.20 -8.73 -2.04
CA ALA A 210 -14.07 -7.62 -2.41
C ALA A 210 -15.01 -7.28 -1.26
N VAL A 211 -15.32 -6.00 -1.10
CA VAL A 211 -16.31 -5.45 -0.16
C VAL A 211 -15.80 -5.41 1.28
N SER A 212 -15.29 -6.50 1.81
CA SER A 212 -14.81 -6.62 3.19
C SER A 212 -13.73 -7.68 3.31
N LYS A 213 -13.00 -7.71 4.44
CA LYS A 213 -11.98 -8.74 4.74
C LYS A 213 -12.55 -10.18 4.66
N SER A 214 -13.85 -10.36 4.90
CA SER A 214 -14.55 -11.64 4.80
C SER A 214 -15.44 -11.77 3.55
N GLY A 215 -15.33 -10.84 2.62
CA GLY A 215 -16.11 -10.83 1.39
C GLY A 215 -15.68 -11.89 0.37
N PRO A 216 -16.27 -11.89 -0.81
CA PRO A 216 -15.89 -12.83 -1.86
C PRO A 216 -14.44 -12.58 -2.33
N LEU A 217 -13.77 -13.65 -2.73
CA LEU A 217 -12.44 -13.60 -3.31
C LEU A 217 -12.44 -12.78 -4.60
N ALA A 218 -11.64 -11.72 -4.66
CA ALA A 218 -11.45 -10.88 -5.83
C ALA A 218 -10.20 -11.26 -6.62
N PHE A 219 -9.12 -11.60 -5.91
CA PHE A 219 -7.85 -11.99 -6.51
C PHE A 219 -7.11 -12.95 -5.58
N ALA A 220 -6.43 -13.92 -6.16
CA ALA A 220 -5.49 -14.79 -5.47
C ALA A 220 -4.17 -14.86 -6.24
N GLY A 221 -3.07 -14.54 -5.57
CA GLY A 221 -1.72 -14.78 -6.03
C GLY A 221 -1.12 -15.91 -5.20
N ILE A 222 -0.67 -16.96 -5.86
CA ILE A 222 -0.10 -18.16 -5.22
C ILE A 222 1.40 -18.18 -5.52
N PRO A 223 2.23 -17.48 -4.73
CA PRO A 223 3.68 -17.53 -4.91
C PRO A 223 4.23 -18.83 -4.34
N ASP A 224 4.85 -19.63 -5.18
CA ASP A 224 5.46 -20.89 -4.80
C ASP A 224 6.60 -20.72 -3.79
N ARG A 225 6.85 -21.76 -3.01
CA ARG A 225 8.08 -21.91 -2.24
C ARG A 225 9.25 -22.11 -3.20
N ARG A 226 10.31 -21.34 -3.02
CA ARG A 226 11.51 -21.41 -3.86
C ARG A 226 12.71 -21.77 -3.02
N ILE A 227 13.48 -22.78 -3.49
CA ILE A 227 14.74 -23.19 -2.90
C ILE A 227 15.84 -22.95 -3.93
N ILE A 228 16.91 -22.26 -3.53
CA ILE A 228 18.04 -21.90 -4.37
C ILE A 228 19.29 -22.45 -3.69
N ILE A 229 20.11 -23.18 -4.46
CA ILE A 229 21.44 -23.64 -4.05
C ILE A 229 22.48 -22.91 -4.90
N GLY A 230 23.48 -22.36 -4.25
CA GLY A 230 24.55 -21.61 -4.91
C GLY A 230 25.92 -21.99 -4.40
N ALA A 231 26.91 -21.84 -5.23
CA ALA A 231 28.32 -21.93 -4.86
C ALA A 231 29.09 -20.75 -5.47
N ARG A 232 29.97 -20.13 -4.68
CA ARG A 232 30.83 -19.05 -5.11
C ARG A 232 32.29 -19.46 -4.95
N TYR A 233 33.05 -19.41 -6.02
CA TYR A 233 34.50 -19.67 -6.00
C TYR A 233 35.27 -18.41 -6.38
N ARG A 234 36.31 -18.09 -5.61
CA ARG A 234 37.26 -17.00 -5.90
C ARG A 234 38.57 -17.58 -6.41
N PHE A 235 38.99 -17.12 -7.57
CA PHE A 235 40.25 -17.51 -8.21
C PHE A 235 41.45 -16.76 -7.61
#